data_ffb137d15f7db40b815ffbf1ad60c1c5
#
_entry.id   ffb137d15f7db40b815ffbf1ad60c1c5
#
_cell.length_a   1.000
_cell.length_b   1.000
_cell.length_c   1.000
_cell.angle_alpha   90.00
_cell.angle_beta   90.00
_cell.angle_gamma   90.00
#
_symmetry.space_group_name_H-M   'P 1'
#
loop_
_entity.id
_entity.type
_entity.pdbx_description
1 polymer ?
#
loop_
_entity_poly.entity_id
_entity_poly.type
_entity_poly.pdbx_seq_one_letter_code
_entity_poly.pdbx_strand_id
1 'polypeptide(L)'
;VGNVYIYEPMYEHSSLAPNAIMLDGSKNNKFIYYWLINPLVNDELKKIGGNAVQLKFNKTQLRQFKAVCPPDKEQEQITDYLDKKCWAIDRVVETQKDIIEKLKEYKQSVITEAVTKGLDKSVPLKASGIEWIGEIPQHWEVCKLLKIFKNKKSPNANNIETNVLSLSYGNIKKRNIKNNMGLLPETFETYNIIEPNDIVLRLTDLQNDHKSLRCGLVKEKGIITSAYVTLELKDKTQCANYFYRL
;
A
#
# COMPACT_ATOMS: atom_id res chain seq x y z
N VAL A 1 0.29 9.64 22.60
CA VAL A 1 -0.57 10.11 23.69
C VAL A 1 -2.00 9.83 23.28
N GLY A 2 -2.81 9.31 24.21
CA GLY A 2 -4.24 9.09 24.00
C GLY A 2 -4.62 7.70 23.43
N ASN A 3 -3.71 6.75 23.35
CA ASN A 3 -4.10 5.35 23.14
C ASN A 3 -4.74 4.83 24.43
N VAL A 4 -5.97 4.37 24.34
CA VAL A 4 -6.77 3.89 25.46
C VAL A 4 -7.16 2.45 25.20
N TYR A 5 -7.02 1.60 26.20
CA TYR A 5 -7.38 0.18 26.11
C TYR A 5 -8.14 -0.24 27.36
N ILE A 6 -9.11 -1.13 27.21
CA ILE A 6 -9.69 -1.85 28.33
C ILE A 6 -8.76 -3.02 28.61
N TYR A 7 -8.29 -3.14 29.85
CA TYR A 7 -7.50 -4.28 30.27
C TYR A 7 -8.42 -5.47 30.58
N GLU A 8 -8.21 -6.54 29.87
CA GLU A 8 -8.82 -7.84 30.15
C GLU A 8 -7.71 -8.76 30.68
N PRO A 9 -7.81 -9.29 31.89
CA PRO A 9 -6.76 -10.13 32.49
C PRO A 9 -6.61 -11.43 31.70
N MET A 10 -5.51 -11.56 30.97
CA MET A 10 -5.13 -12.79 30.26
C MET A 10 -4.17 -13.66 31.09
N TYR A 11 -3.55 -13.09 32.12
CA TYR A 11 -2.55 -13.74 32.97
C TYR A 11 -2.82 -13.41 34.42
N GLU A 12 -2.43 -14.35 35.33
CA GLU A 12 -2.56 -14.18 36.78
C GLU A 12 -1.78 -12.95 37.30
N HIS A 13 -0.65 -12.66 36.67
CA HIS A 13 0.15 -11.46 36.96
C HIS A 13 0.49 -10.70 35.68
N SER A 14 0.24 -9.40 35.71
CA SER A 14 0.56 -8.49 34.61
C SER A 14 1.19 -7.22 35.15
N SER A 15 2.19 -6.68 34.46
CA SER A 15 2.81 -5.41 34.78
C SER A 15 2.49 -4.35 33.75
N LEU A 16 2.22 -3.14 34.22
CA LEU A 16 1.97 -1.99 33.34
C LEU A 16 3.29 -1.35 32.92
N ALA A 17 3.41 -1.02 31.64
CA ALA A 17 4.58 -0.31 31.14
C ALA A 17 4.74 1.07 31.83
N PRO A 18 5.99 1.56 32.06
CA PRO A 18 6.24 2.80 32.79
C PRO A 18 5.56 4.06 32.23
N ASN A 19 5.22 4.02 30.94
CA ASN A 19 4.58 5.14 30.23
C ASN A 19 3.05 5.02 30.15
N ALA A 20 2.45 4.08 30.86
CA ALA A 20 1.02 3.89 30.89
C ALA A 20 0.42 4.30 32.23
N ILE A 21 -0.82 4.76 32.23
CA ILE A 21 -1.58 5.11 33.43
C ILE A 21 -2.79 4.19 33.48
N MET A 22 -2.95 3.48 34.56
CA MET A 22 -4.13 2.68 34.83
C MET A 22 -5.16 3.56 35.53
N LEU A 23 -6.38 3.55 35.00
CA LEU A 23 -7.57 4.14 35.63
C LEU A 23 -8.42 3.00 36.18
N ASP A 24 -8.64 3.03 37.47
CA ASP A 24 -9.43 2.06 38.19
C ASP A 24 -10.42 2.75 39.12
N GLY A 25 -11.51 2.07 39.49
CA GLY A 25 -12.52 2.56 40.42
C GLY A 25 -13.79 3.09 39.80
N SER A 26 -13.99 2.97 38.48
CA SER A 26 -15.28 3.22 37.85
C SER A 26 -16.16 1.97 37.90
N LYS A 27 -17.47 2.14 38.18
CA LYS A 27 -18.45 1.06 38.04
C LYS A 27 -18.65 0.64 36.59
N ASN A 28 -18.44 1.56 35.63
CA ASN A 28 -18.55 1.31 34.21
C ASN A 28 -17.30 1.77 33.46
N ASN A 29 -16.27 0.90 33.45
CA ASN A 29 -15.02 1.16 32.76
C ASN A 29 -15.17 1.28 31.24
N LYS A 30 -16.18 0.61 30.64
CA LYS A 30 -16.47 0.73 29.20
C LYS A 30 -16.98 2.12 28.83
N PHE A 31 -17.80 2.74 29.68
CA PHE A 31 -18.23 4.12 29.45
C PHE A 31 -17.03 5.07 29.45
N ILE A 32 -16.12 4.94 30.42
CA ILE A 32 -14.89 5.73 30.49
C ILE A 32 -14.01 5.47 29.27
N TYR A 33 -13.92 4.23 28.81
CA TYR A 33 -13.19 3.89 27.59
C TYR A 33 -13.76 4.64 26.38
N TYR A 34 -15.06 4.52 26.11
CA TYR A 34 -15.72 5.23 25.00
C TYR A 34 -15.57 6.76 25.10
N TRP A 35 -15.67 7.28 26.30
CA TRP A 35 -15.45 8.71 26.53
C TRP A 35 -14.02 9.15 26.19
N LEU A 36 -13.00 8.37 26.59
CA LEU A 36 -11.60 8.69 26.36
C LEU A 36 -11.16 8.51 24.91
N ILE A 37 -11.72 7.54 24.16
CA ILE A 37 -11.41 7.37 22.74
C ILE A 37 -12.11 8.38 21.85
N ASN A 38 -13.07 9.13 22.36
CA ASN A 38 -13.73 10.20 21.61
C ASN A 38 -12.70 11.21 21.11
N PRO A 39 -12.69 11.54 19.79
CA PRO A 39 -11.72 12.48 19.22
C PRO A 39 -11.63 13.82 19.95
N LEU A 40 -12.78 14.40 20.37
CA LEU A 40 -12.82 15.67 21.10
C LEU A 40 -12.06 15.58 22.43
N VAL A 41 -12.28 14.51 23.19
CA VAL A 41 -11.60 14.26 24.46
C VAL A 41 -10.12 13.97 24.26
N ASN A 42 -9.80 13.15 23.27
CA ASN A 42 -8.42 12.78 22.94
C ASN A 42 -7.61 14.00 22.49
N ASP A 43 -8.19 14.90 21.74
CA ASP A 43 -7.52 16.13 21.30
C ASP A 43 -7.30 17.12 22.46
N GLU A 44 -8.21 17.21 23.41
CA GLU A 44 -7.99 18.00 24.64
C GLU A 44 -6.89 17.37 25.51
N LEU A 45 -6.83 16.05 25.63
CA LEU A 45 -5.72 15.36 26.32
C LEU A 45 -4.37 15.63 25.65
N LYS A 46 -4.31 15.68 24.33
CA LYS A 46 -3.08 16.04 23.61
C LYS A 46 -2.64 17.46 23.89
N LYS A 47 -3.57 18.43 23.98
CA LYS A 47 -3.27 19.83 24.30
C LYS A 47 -2.62 19.96 25.70
N ILE A 48 -3.09 19.19 26.68
CA ILE A 48 -2.54 19.17 28.03
C ILE A 48 -1.09 18.64 28.03
N GLY A 49 -0.74 17.74 27.13
CA GLY A 49 0.59 17.16 26.99
C GLY A 49 1.68 18.13 26.52
N GLY A 50 1.31 19.34 26.08
CA GLY A 50 2.22 20.39 25.64
C GLY A 50 2.86 20.12 24.26
N ASN A 51 3.71 21.08 23.81
CA ASN A 51 4.35 21.06 22.49
C ASN A 51 5.70 20.30 22.47
N ALA A 52 5.93 19.37 23.38
CA ALA A 52 7.17 18.59 23.41
C ALA A 52 7.24 17.56 22.27
N VAL A 53 8.46 17.21 21.86
CA VAL A 53 8.72 16.17 20.83
C VAL A 53 8.06 14.82 21.20
N GLN A 54 7.93 14.53 22.48
CA GLN A 54 7.10 13.46 23.03
C GLN A 54 6.00 14.06 23.89
N LEU A 55 4.77 14.01 23.42
CA LEU A 55 3.61 14.42 24.21
C LEU A 55 3.49 13.52 25.45
N LYS A 56 3.61 14.10 26.64
CA LYS A 56 3.44 13.41 27.91
C LYS A 56 2.55 14.24 28.81
N PHE A 57 1.65 13.60 29.52
CA PHE A 57 0.94 14.21 30.62
C PHE A 57 1.12 13.38 31.89
N ASN A 58 1.08 14.03 33.02
CA ASN A 58 1.30 13.41 34.32
C ASN A 58 -0.05 13.15 35.04
N LYS A 59 0.02 12.39 36.14
CA LYS A 59 -1.15 12.05 36.96
C LYS A 59 -1.88 13.30 37.51
N THR A 60 -1.16 14.38 37.80
CA THR A 60 -1.73 15.62 38.33
C THR A 60 -2.57 16.34 37.28
N GLN A 61 -2.07 16.40 36.04
CA GLN A 61 -2.81 16.98 34.92
C GLN A 61 -4.08 16.16 34.60
N LEU A 62 -3.96 14.82 34.64
CA LEU A 62 -5.10 13.93 34.41
C LEU A 62 -6.18 14.09 35.50
N ARG A 63 -5.78 14.28 36.79
CA ARG A 63 -6.71 14.52 37.90
C ARG A 63 -7.52 15.81 37.76
N GLN A 64 -6.99 16.79 37.05
CA GLN A 64 -7.66 18.05 36.80
C GLN A 64 -8.55 18.03 35.55
N PHE A 65 -8.46 16.94 34.77
CA PHE A 65 -9.23 16.80 33.53
C PHE A 65 -10.72 16.59 33.88
N LYS A 66 -11.58 17.45 33.35
CA LYS A 66 -13.02 17.40 33.65
C LYS A 66 -13.69 16.37 32.72
N ALA A 67 -14.51 15.52 33.30
CA ALA A 67 -15.30 14.54 32.60
C ALA A 67 -16.79 14.79 32.73
N VAL A 68 -17.55 14.35 31.74
CA VAL A 68 -19.01 14.27 31.84
C VAL A 68 -19.36 12.98 32.57
N CYS A 69 -20.24 13.04 33.55
CA CYS A 69 -20.60 11.91 34.39
C CYS A 69 -22.12 11.73 34.43
N PRO A 70 -22.74 11.06 33.46
CA PRO A 70 -24.16 10.71 33.51
C PRO A 70 -24.46 9.76 34.68
N PRO A 71 -25.72 9.61 35.10
CA PRO A 71 -26.13 8.61 36.06
C PRO A 71 -25.75 7.19 35.62
N ASP A 72 -25.44 6.29 36.56
CA ASP A 72 -24.94 4.92 36.28
C ASP A 72 -25.79 4.18 35.23
N LYS A 73 -27.13 4.24 35.38
CA LYS A 73 -28.05 3.61 34.44
C LYS A 73 -27.95 4.14 33.00
N GLU A 74 -27.71 5.44 32.87
CA GLU A 74 -27.54 6.07 31.56
C GLU A 74 -26.17 5.71 30.93
N GLN A 75 -25.13 5.63 31.77
CA GLN A 75 -23.82 5.14 31.32
C GLN A 75 -23.92 3.71 30.74
N GLU A 76 -24.65 2.80 31.40
CA GLU A 76 -24.90 1.44 30.91
C GLU A 76 -25.63 1.46 29.57
N GLN A 77 -26.71 2.24 29.45
CA GLN A 77 -27.47 2.35 28.21
C GLN A 77 -26.61 2.88 27.04
N ILE A 78 -25.79 3.89 27.31
CA ILE A 78 -24.85 4.45 26.32
C ILE A 78 -23.83 3.39 25.90
N THR A 79 -23.28 2.66 26.86
CA THR A 79 -22.30 1.61 26.61
C THR A 79 -22.87 0.49 25.75
N ASP A 80 -24.05 -0.03 26.12
CA ASP A 80 -24.74 -1.08 25.37
C ASP A 80 -25.07 -0.65 23.94
N TYR A 81 -25.49 0.59 23.77
CA TYR A 81 -25.75 1.15 22.45
C TYR A 81 -24.48 1.21 21.61
N LEU A 82 -23.38 1.72 22.20
CA LEU A 82 -22.09 1.86 21.51
C LEU A 82 -21.47 0.49 21.19
N ASP A 83 -21.52 -0.47 22.14
CA ASP A 83 -21.04 -1.82 21.90
C ASP A 83 -21.73 -2.45 20.67
N LYS A 84 -23.07 -2.36 20.61
CA LYS A 84 -23.83 -2.90 19.45
C LYS A 84 -23.49 -2.19 18.14
N LYS A 85 -23.38 -0.85 18.19
CA LYS A 85 -23.11 -0.06 16.98
C LYS A 85 -21.66 -0.24 16.47
N CYS A 86 -20.68 -0.16 17.38
CA CYS A 86 -19.28 -0.36 17.03
C CYS A 86 -19.06 -1.79 16.51
N TRP A 87 -19.58 -2.80 17.20
CA TRP A 87 -19.49 -4.18 16.72
C TRP A 87 -20.07 -4.37 15.31
N ALA A 88 -21.24 -3.78 15.04
CA ALA A 88 -21.84 -3.89 13.70
C ALA A 88 -20.99 -3.17 12.63
N ILE A 89 -20.43 -2.00 12.96
CA ILE A 89 -19.53 -1.25 12.06
C ILE A 89 -18.24 -2.06 11.82
N ASP A 90 -17.62 -2.58 12.87
CA ASP A 90 -16.38 -3.34 12.77
C ASP A 90 -16.56 -4.60 11.91
N ARG A 91 -17.69 -5.31 12.07
CA ARG A 91 -18.06 -6.44 11.20
C ARG A 91 -18.14 -6.03 9.73
N VAL A 92 -18.77 -4.90 9.43
CA VAL A 92 -18.84 -4.39 8.05
C VAL A 92 -17.45 -4.05 7.53
N VAL A 93 -16.63 -3.37 8.33
CA VAL A 93 -15.25 -3.01 7.95
C VAL A 93 -14.42 -4.26 7.65
N GLU A 94 -14.53 -5.29 8.47
CA GLU A 94 -13.81 -6.56 8.27
C GLU A 94 -14.28 -7.29 7.01
N THR A 95 -15.58 -7.40 6.83
CA THR A 95 -16.16 -7.97 5.61
C THR A 95 -15.70 -7.24 4.35
N GLN A 96 -15.64 -5.91 4.39
CA GLN A 96 -15.15 -5.12 3.25
C GLN A 96 -13.65 -5.37 2.96
N LYS A 97 -12.83 -5.53 3.99
CA LYS A 97 -11.41 -5.90 3.82
C LYS A 97 -11.28 -7.25 3.12
N ASP A 98 -12.04 -8.25 3.55
CA ASP A 98 -12.04 -9.59 2.94
C ASP A 98 -12.50 -9.54 1.47
N ILE A 99 -13.53 -8.74 1.16
CA ILE A 99 -13.98 -8.54 -0.20
C ILE A 99 -12.87 -7.90 -1.06
N ILE A 100 -12.18 -6.89 -0.54
CA ILE A 100 -11.07 -6.25 -1.24
C ILE A 100 -9.96 -7.26 -1.57
N GLU A 101 -9.56 -8.11 -0.61
CA GLU A 101 -8.54 -9.13 -0.86
C GLU A 101 -9.01 -10.15 -1.91
N LYS A 102 -10.23 -10.67 -1.81
CA LYS A 102 -10.80 -11.58 -2.82
C LYS A 102 -10.89 -10.95 -4.22
N LEU A 103 -11.21 -9.68 -4.30
CA LEU A 103 -11.25 -8.96 -5.58
C LEU A 103 -9.84 -8.78 -6.17
N LYS A 104 -8.80 -8.60 -5.34
CA LYS A 104 -7.41 -8.58 -5.81
C LYS A 104 -6.99 -9.94 -6.37
N GLU A 105 -7.29 -11.02 -5.65
CA GLU A 105 -7.02 -12.39 -6.09
C GLU A 105 -7.76 -12.72 -7.39
N TYR A 106 -9.05 -12.40 -7.47
CA TYR A 106 -9.87 -12.58 -8.68
C TYR A 106 -9.31 -11.79 -9.86
N LYS A 107 -8.95 -10.53 -9.66
CA LYS A 107 -8.29 -9.72 -10.70
C LYS A 107 -7.02 -10.38 -11.20
N GLN A 108 -6.17 -10.89 -10.32
CA GLN A 108 -4.95 -11.57 -10.70
C GLN A 108 -5.24 -12.85 -11.49
N SER A 109 -6.21 -13.64 -11.04
CA SER A 109 -6.64 -14.87 -11.72
C SER A 109 -7.14 -14.58 -13.14
N VAL A 110 -8.01 -13.58 -13.31
CA VAL A 110 -8.54 -13.17 -14.62
C VAL A 110 -7.41 -12.72 -15.57
N ILE A 111 -6.45 -11.93 -15.06
CA ILE A 111 -5.30 -11.50 -15.85
C ILE A 111 -4.48 -12.72 -16.27
N THR A 112 -4.11 -13.58 -15.31
CA THR A 112 -3.30 -14.77 -15.57
C THR A 112 -3.98 -15.70 -16.59
N GLU A 113 -5.27 -15.98 -16.42
CA GLU A 113 -6.03 -16.82 -17.36
C GLU A 113 -6.03 -16.20 -18.77
N ALA A 114 -6.33 -14.92 -18.90
CA ALA A 114 -6.39 -14.25 -20.19
C ALA A 114 -5.04 -14.21 -20.92
N VAL A 115 -3.92 -13.95 -20.20
CA VAL A 115 -2.59 -13.84 -20.84
C VAL A 115 -1.90 -15.18 -21.07
N THR A 116 -2.34 -16.26 -20.40
CA THR A 116 -1.75 -17.60 -20.59
C THR A 116 -2.64 -18.53 -21.42
N LYS A 117 -3.97 -18.44 -21.26
CA LYS A 117 -4.92 -19.35 -21.93
C LYS A 117 -5.76 -18.69 -23.02
N GLY A 118 -5.64 -17.36 -23.18
CA GLY A 118 -6.44 -16.62 -24.15
C GLY A 118 -7.88 -16.39 -23.70
N LEU A 119 -8.70 -15.85 -24.60
CA LEU A 119 -10.10 -15.51 -24.31
C LEU A 119 -11.06 -16.61 -24.80
N ASP A 120 -10.67 -17.37 -25.81
CA ASP A 120 -11.49 -18.44 -26.38
C ASP A 120 -11.19 -19.77 -25.67
N LYS A 121 -12.15 -20.19 -24.84
CA LYS A 121 -12.06 -21.43 -24.06
C LYS A 121 -12.28 -22.72 -24.89
N SER A 122 -12.71 -22.59 -26.14
CA SER A 122 -12.91 -23.73 -27.05
C SER A 122 -11.63 -24.20 -27.71
N VAL A 123 -10.57 -23.39 -27.68
CA VAL A 123 -9.26 -23.72 -28.27
C VAL A 123 -8.58 -24.82 -27.46
N PRO A 124 -8.10 -25.89 -28.11
CA PRO A 124 -7.32 -26.94 -27.45
C PRO A 124 -6.05 -26.36 -26.81
N LEU A 125 -5.70 -26.86 -25.62
CA LEU A 125 -4.48 -26.48 -24.91
C LEU A 125 -3.35 -27.47 -25.17
N LYS A 126 -2.12 -27.02 -25.01
CA LYS A 126 -0.88 -27.82 -25.00
C LYS A 126 0.01 -27.40 -23.85
N ALA A 127 0.87 -28.30 -23.39
CA ALA A 127 1.90 -27.95 -22.41
C ALA A 127 2.87 -26.90 -23.00
N SER A 128 3.12 -25.83 -22.26
CA SER A 128 4.07 -24.78 -22.67
C SER A 128 5.52 -25.23 -22.61
N GLY A 129 5.82 -26.27 -21.84
CA GLY A 129 7.18 -26.69 -21.50
C GLY A 129 7.84 -25.85 -20.42
N ILE A 130 7.08 -24.90 -19.82
CA ILE A 130 7.53 -24.03 -18.74
C ILE A 130 6.60 -24.25 -17.53
N GLU A 131 7.15 -24.77 -16.43
CA GLU A 131 6.38 -25.22 -15.26
C GLU A 131 5.44 -24.14 -14.70
N TRP A 132 5.92 -22.92 -14.52
CA TRP A 132 5.12 -21.83 -13.95
C TRP A 132 4.07 -21.23 -14.90
N ILE A 133 4.15 -21.49 -16.21
CA ILE A 133 3.13 -21.09 -17.20
C ILE A 133 2.05 -22.18 -17.33
N GLY A 134 2.46 -23.46 -17.29
CA GLY A 134 1.58 -24.59 -17.45
C GLY A 134 1.12 -24.77 -18.91
N GLU A 135 -0.20 -24.74 -19.16
CA GLU A 135 -0.81 -24.94 -20.46
C GLU A 135 -1.11 -23.62 -21.17
N ILE A 136 -0.94 -23.64 -22.49
CA ILE A 136 -1.22 -22.51 -23.40
C ILE A 136 -2.07 -22.98 -24.59
N PRO A 137 -2.77 -22.10 -25.31
CA PRO A 137 -3.49 -22.44 -26.54
C PRO A 137 -2.56 -23.12 -27.56
N GLN A 138 -3.08 -24.13 -28.26
CA GLN A 138 -2.27 -24.97 -29.17
C GLN A 138 -1.55 -24.17 -30.26
N HIS A 139 -2.15 -23.06 -30.72
CA HIS A 139 -1.59 -22.20 -31.75
C HIS A 139 -0.58 -21.17 -31.23
N TRP A 140 -0.38 -21.09 -29.88
CA TRP A 140 0.60 -20.18 -29.31
C TRP A 140 1.99 -20.81 -29.30
N GLU A 141 3.00 -19.95 -29.36
CA GLU A 141 4.41 -20.34 -29.29
C GLU A 141 5.09 -19.73 -28.08
N VAL A 142 5.99 -20.50 -27.48
CA VAL A 142 6.88 -20.01 -26.42
C VAL A 142 8.17 -19.51 -27.06
N CYS A 143 8.57 -18.30 -26.74
CA CYS A 143 9.81 -17.73 -27.25
C CYS A 143 10.57 -16.95 -26.16
N LYS A 144 11.86 -16.73 -26.38
CA LYS A 144 12.68 -15.90 -25.48
C LYS A 144 12.22 -14.45 -25.51
N LEU A 145 12.15 -13.79 -24.35
CA LEU A 145 11.76 -12.38 -24.23
C LEU A 145 12.56 -11.46 -25.19
N LEU A 146 13.85 -11.69 -25.35
CA LEU A 146 14.70 -10.92 -26.26
C LEU A 146 14.47 -11.21 -27.75
N LYS A 147 13.60 -12.17 -28.11
CA LYS A 147 13.11 -12.32 -29.49
C LYS A 147 12.08 -11.22 -29.79
N ILE A 148 11.28 -10.84 -28.80
CA ILE A 148 10.20 -9.87 -28.88
C ILE A 148 10.73 -8.44 -28.63
N PHE A 149 11.57 -8.29 -27.61
CA PHE A 149 12.09 -7.00 -27.16
C PHE A 149 13.57 -6.83 -27.47
N LYS A 150 13.99 -5.59 -27.56
CA LYS A 150 15.40 -5.17 -27.44
C LYS A 150 15.59 -4.32 -26.18
N ASN A 151 16.76 -4.40 -25.59
CA ASN A 151 17.16 -3.50 -24.51
C ASN A 151 17.43 -2.11 -25.11
N LYS A 152 16.64 -1.13 -24.70
CA LYS A 152 16.79 0.27 -25.15
C LYS A 152 17.73 0.99 -24.21
N LYS A 153 18.81 1.55 -24.79
CA LYS A 153 19.72 2.49 -24.13
C LYS A 153 19.73 3.77 -24.95
N SER A 154 19.13 4.83 -24.41
CA SER A 154 19.01 6.12 -25.08
C SER A 154 19.37 7.23 -24.09
N PRO A 155 20.67 7.51 -23.88
CA PRO A 155 21.10 8.54 -22.93
C PRO A 155 20.52 9.90 -23.30
N ASN A 156 20.14 10.68 -22.29
CA ASN A 156 19.62 12.05 -22.43
C ASN A 156 20.75 13.05 -22.64
N ALA A 157 21.57 12.84 -23.67
CA ALA A 157 22.70 13.71 -23.99
C ALA A 157 22.25 15.18 -24.11
N ASN A 158 23.02 16.09 -23.55
CA ASN A 158 22.73 17.51 -23.50
C ASN A 158 21.41 17.89 -22.81
N ASN A 159 20.87 17.03 -21.96
CA ASN A 159 19.60 17.25 -21.22
C ASN A 159 18.41 17.68 -22.12
N ILE A 160 18.27 17.07 -23.29
CA ILE A 160 17.24 17.40 -24.28
C ILE A 160 15.84 17.18 -23.74
N GLU A 161 15.64 16.10 -22.98
CA GLU A 161 14.35 15.77 -22.36
C GLU A 161 14.38 16.14 -20.87
N THR A 162 13.32 16.80 -20.40
CA THR A 162 13.22 17.30 -19.01
C THR A 162 12.11 16.68 -18.19
N ASN A 163 11.23 15.87 -18.80
CA ASN A 163 10.16 15.18 -18.12
C ASN A 163 10.69 13.99 -17.33
N VAL A 164 11.02 14.19 -16.05
CA VAL A 164 11.57 13.13 -15.19
C VAL A 164 10.46 12.20 -14.72
N LEU A 165 10.63 10.93 -15.03
CA LEU A 165 9.70 9.86 -14.68
C LEU A 165 10.31 8.91 -13.64
N SER A 166 9.46 8.22 -12.89
CA SER A 166 9.85 7.22 -11.91
C SER A 166 8.91 6.03 -11.95
N LEU A 167 9.44 4.83 -11.71
CA LEU A 167 8.65 3.61 -11.52
C LEU A 167 8.24 3.50 -10.05
N SER A 168 6.94 3.47 -9.79
CA SER A 168 6.37 3.36 -8.46
C SER A 168 5.20 2.39 -8.48
N TYR A 169 5.34 1.26 -7.79
CA TYR A 169 4.30 0.22 -7.66
C TYR A 169 3.62 -0.14 -9.00
N GLY A 170 4.43 -0.47 -10.02
CA GLY A 170 3.95 -0.86 -11.34
C GLY A 170 3.45 0.29 -12.22
N ASN A 171 3.64 1.54 -11.80
CA ASN A 171 3.22 2.70 -12.56
C ASN A 171 4.40 3.62 -12.86
N ILE A 172 4.48 4.08 -14.10
CA ILE A 172 5.39 5.17 -14.47
C ILE A 172 4.68 6.48 -14.15
N LYS A 173 5.29 7.29 -13.28
CA LYS A 173 4.73 8.56 -12.79
C LYS A 173 5.72 9.69 -12.97
N LYS A 174 5.20 10.87 -13.27
CA LYS A 174 5.97 12.10 -13.29
C LYS A 174 6.51 12.42 -11.90
N ARG A 175 7.79 12.73 -11.82
CA ARG A 175 8.46 13.11 -10.58
C ARG A 175 8.47 14.63 -10.44
N ASN A 176 7.95 15.13 -9.31
CA ASN A 176 8.07 16.55 -8.99
C ASN A 176 9.47 16.84 -8.47
N ILE A 177 10.30 17.49 -9.30
CA ILE A 177 11.69 17.81 -8.97
C ILE A 177 11.78 18.92 -7.92
N LYS A 178 10.82 19.86 -7.90
CA LYS A 178 10.86 21.05 -7.03
C LYS A 178 10.61 20.75 -5.56
N ASN A 179 9.86 19.70 -5.23
CA ASN A 179 9.46 19.35 -3.86
C ASN A 179 10.09 18.04 -3.37
N ASN A 180 11.20 17.63 -3.98
CA ASN A 180 11.78 16.32 -3.68
C ASN A 180 12.86 16.44 -2.62
N MET A 181 12.63 15.87 -1.44
CA MET A 181 13.64 15.72 -0.37
C MET A 181 14.68 14.62 -0.65
N GLY A 182 14.62 13.95 -1.80
CA GLY A 182 15.56 12.88 -2.19
C GLY A 182 16.78 13.45 -2.94
N LEU A 183 17.87 12.67 -2.95
CA LEU A 183 19.06 12.94 -3.76
C LEU A 183 18.67 13.00 -5.24
N LEU A 184 18.75 14.19 -5.81
CA LEU A 184 18.66 14.40 -7.26
C LEU A 184 20.08 14.44 -7.81
N PRO A 185 20.34 13.88 -9.00
CA PRO A 185 21.63 14.05 -9.66
C PRO A 185 21.81 15.51 -10.11
N GLU A 186 23.05 15.95 -10.19
CA GLU A 186 23.38 17.29 -10.69
C GLU A 186 22.96 17.47 -12.15
N THR A 187 22.98 16.39 -12.94
CA THR A 187 22.56 16.37 -14.34
C THR A 187 21.78 15.08 -14.65
N PHE A 188 20.87 15.16 -15.59
CA PHE A 188 20.07 14.04 -16.08
C PHE A 188 20.61 13.42 -17.38
N GLU A 189 21.84 13.76 -17.81
CA GLU A 189 22.45 13.25 -19.04
C GLU A 189 22.64 11.71 -19.02
N THR A 190 22.85 11.16 -17.83
CA THR A 190 22.98 9.70 -17.63
C THR A 190 21.66 8.95 -17.62
N TYR A 191 20.52 9.65 -17.57
CA TYR A 191 19.20 9.04 -17.62
C TYR A 191 18.89 8.57 -19.04
N ASN A 192 18.04 7.55 -19.16
CA ASN A 192 17.58 7.06 -20.45
C ASN A 192 16.28 7.73 -20.85
N ILE A 193 16.19 8.16 -22.12
CA ILE A 193 14.93 8.60 -22.74
C ILE A 193 14.07 7.37 -23.00
N ILE A 194 12.84 7.41 -22.51
CA ILE A 194 11.83 6.40 -22.67
C ILE A 194 10.61 6.98 -23.39
N GLU A 195 9.92 6.13 -24.15
CA GLU A 195 8.82 6.51 -25.01
C GLU A 195 7.57 5.66 -24.72
N PRO A 196 6.36 6.11 -25.11
CA PRO A 196 5.16 5.33 -24.99
C PRO A 196 5.31 3.92 -25.56
N ASN A 197 4.78 2.91 -24.84
CA ASN A 197 4.90 1.48 -25.11
C ASN A 197 6.26 0.85 -24.78
N ASP A 198 7.24 1.58 -24.28
CA ASP A 198 8.38 0.96 -23.61
C ASP A 198 7.94 0.31 -22.29
N ILE A 199 8.59 -0.79 -21.91
CA ILE A 199 8.41 -1.44 -20.61
C ILE A 199 9.68 -1.24 -19.79
N VAL A 200 9.52 -0.66 -18.62
CA VAL A 200 10.64 -0.41 -17.68
C VAL A 200 10.64 -1.45 -16.59
N LEU A 201 11.80 -2.09 -16.36
CA LEU A 201 12.02 -3.07 -15.31
C LEU A 201 13.02 -2.54 -14.28
N ARG A 202 12.65 -2.59 -13.01
CA ARG A 202 13.56 -2.37 -11.88
C ARG A 202 14.06 -3.72 -11.37
N LEU A 203 15.28 -4.07 -11.73
CA LEU A 203 15.91 -5.34 -11.36
C LEU A 203 16.88 -5.20 -10.17
N THR A 204 16.82 -4.10 -9.46
CA THR A 204 17.64 -3.81 -8.27
C THR A 204 16.84 -4.04 -7.00
N ASP A 205 17.52 -4.32 -5.88
CA ASP A 205 16.93 -4.42 -4.54
C ASP A 205 15.85 -5.52 -4.43
N LEU A 206 16.07 -6.63 -5.13
CA LEU A 206 15.13 -7.77 -5.17
C LEU A 206 15.01 -8.48 -3.81
N GLN A 207 16.01 -8.34 -2.95
CA GLN A 207 16.07 -9.00 -1.65
C GLN A 207 15.19 -8.33 -0.60
N ASN A 208 15.00 -7.01 -0.69
CA ASN A 208 14.34 -6.22 0.35
C ASN A 208 12.89 -5.86 0.03
N ASP A 209 12.51 -5.88 -1.24
CA ASP A 209 11.17 -5.49 -1.67
C ASP A 209 10.45 -6.64 -2.39
N HIS A 210 9.62 -7.35 -1.63
CA HIS A 210 8.80 -8.45 -2.13
C HIS A 210 7.37 -8.05 -2.53
N LYS A 211 7.03 -6.75 -2.42
CA LYS A 211 5.65 -6.27 -2.58
C LYS A 211 5.43 -5.35 -3.77
N SER A 212 6.47 -4.63 -4.24
CA SER A 212 6.29 -3.68 -5.32
C SER A 212 6.32 -4.36 -6.68
N LEU A 213 5.43 -3.93 -7.57
CA LEU A 213 5.51 -4.31 -8.98
C LEU A 213 6.74 -3.63 -9.60
N ARG A 214 7.65 -4.43 -10.09
CA ARG A 214 8.97 -4.01 -10.58
C ARG A 214 9.00 -3.75 -12.08
N CYS A 215 7.87 -3.73 -12.73
CA CYS A 215 7.70 -3.37 -14.13
C CYS A 215 6.68 -2.26 -14.28
N GLY A 216 6.82 -1.45 -15.32
CA GLY A 216 5.88 -0.38 -15.64
C GLY A 216 5.82 -0.12 -17.13
N LEU A 217 4.60 0.05 -17.66
CA LEU A 217 4.38 0.44 -19.04
C LEU A 217 4.45 1.97 -19.15
N VAL A 218 5.28 2.45 -20.06
CA VAL A 218 5.46 3.89 -20.34
C VAL A 218 4.28 4.41 -21.15
N LYS A 219 3.67 5.50 -20.68
CA LYS A 219 2.50 6.14 -21.31
C LYS A 219 2.83 7.48 -21.96
N GLU A 220 3.89 8.13 -21.50
CA GLU A 220 4.34 9.43 -21.99
C GLU A 220 5.87 9.45 -22.15
N LYS A 221 6.37 10.25 -23.06
CA LYS A 221 7.81 10.44 -23.24
C LYS A 221 8.41 11.12 -22.03
N GLY A 222 9.62 10.72 -21.65
CA GLY A 222 10.38 11.31 -20.57
C GLY A 222 11.70 10.61 -20.35
N ILE A 223 12.32 10.86 -19.21
CA ILE A 223 13.59 10.27 -18.82
C ILE A 223 13.45 9.48 -17.51
N ILE A 224 14.17 8.38 -17.42
CA ILE A 224 14.22 7.53 -16.24
C ILE A 224 15.67 7.14 -15.94
N THR A 225 15.95 6.82 -14.67
CA THR A 225 17.31 6.43 -14.26
C THR A 225 17.85 5.26 -15.09
N SER A 226 19.11 5.33 -15.48
CA SER A 226 19.83 4.26 -16.21
C SER A 226 20.01 2.97 -15.38
N ALA A 227 19.74 3.03 -14.07
CA ALA A 227 19.71 1.84 -13.22
C ALA A 227 18.57 0.85 -13.57
N TYR A 228 17.56 1.30 -14.32
CA TYR A 228 16.46 0.46 -14.77
C TYR A 228 16.68 -0.04 -16.19
N VAL A 229 16.18 -1.24 -16.46
CA VAL A 229 16.21 -1.82 -17.80
C VAL A 229 14.98 -1.39 -18.56
N THR A 230 15.17 -0.79 -19.75
CA THR A 230 14.08 -0.42 -20.64
C THR A 230 14.01 -1.39 -21.81
N LEU A 231 12.84 -1.98 -22.01
CA LEU A 231 12.55 -2.88 -23.10
C LEU A 231 11.67 -2.16 -24.14
N GLU A 232 12.13 -2.15 -25.39
CA GLU A 232 11.38 -1.65 -26.55
C GLU A 232 10.99 -2.82 -27.44
N LEU A 233 9.73 -2.86 -27.91
CA LEU A 233 9.27 -3.84 -28.87
C LEU A 233 10.07 -3.73 -30.17
N LYS A 234 10.55 -4.87 -30.70
CA LYS A 234 11.18 -4.93 -32.01
C LYS A 234 10.18 -4.70 -33.13
N ASP A 235 9.01 -5.26 -32.98
CA ASP A 235 7.87 -5.09 -33.86
C ASP A 235 6.85 -4.17 -33.18
N LYS A 236 6.74 -2.94 -33.66
CA LYS A 236 5.86 -1.92 -33.10
C LYS A 236 4.37 -2.16 -33.40
N THR A 237 4.03 -3.16 -34.23
CA THR A 237 2.64 -3.57 -34.46
C THR A 237 2.10 -4.42 -33.31
N GLN A 238 3.00 -5.00 -32.48
CA GLN A 238 2.64 -5.80 -31.32
C GLN A 238 2.14 -4.93 -30.16
N CYS A 239 1.30 -5.52 -29.31
CA CYS A 239 0.69 -4.82 -28.18
C CYS A 239 1.59 -4.88 -26.93
N ALA A 240 2.30 -3.78 -26.62
CA ALA A 240 3.13 -3.70 -25.42
C ALA A 240 2.34 -3.91 -24.12
N ASN A 241 1.06 -3.50 -24.08
CA ASN A 241 0.22 -3.70 -22.90
C ASN A 241 -0.07 -5.18 -22.62
N TYR A 242 -0.15 -6.02 -23.64
CA TYR A 242 -0.27 -7.47 -23.45
C TYR A 242 0.97 -8.00 -22.69
N PHE A 243 2.16 -7.72 -23.19
CA PHE A 243 3.41 -8.18 -22.56
C PHE A 243 3.67 -7.57 -21.18
N TYR A 244 3.15 -6.38 -20.91
CA TYR A 244 3.20 -5.78 -19.57
C TYR A 244 2.31 -6.54 -18.58
N ARG A 245 1.25 -7.18 -19.03
CA ARG A 245 0.34 -7.96 -18.18
C ARG A 245 0.77 -9.42 -18.00
N LEU A 246 1.51 -9.97 -18.95
CA LEU A 246 2.12 -11.28 -18.89
C LEU A 246 3.24 -11.32 -17.83
#